data_1e31167a8964e83bf62096af152946cc
#
_entry.id   1e31167a8964e83bf62096af152946cc
#
_cell.length_a   1.000
_cell.length_b   1.000
_cell.length_c   1.000
_cell.angle_alpha   90.00
_cell.angle_beta   90.00
_cell.angle_gamma   90.00
#
_symmetry.space_group_name_H-M   'P 1'
#
loop_
_entity.id
_entity.type
_entity.pdbx_description
1 polymer ?
#
loop_
_entity_poly.entity_id
_entity_poly.type
_entity_poly.pdbx_seq_one_letter_code
_entity_poly.pdbx_strand_id
1 'polypeptide(L)'
;SHQQTLNDELKKSMGNVDPEVHKQSLVVLQKLTGLLKNKKTLILESVNSFAEQSGVGAGDVMPPEVTENWDGVVSLLEIVVNSKFSDTAWVQNPDLGGLLKEDGGKLMSSPDLEKLINFALSEDGDPDGPKDMAQLRNWIKGIEVTVVSSAETTAKVKLSSTDFEIKEGEGELDMMKVEDRWLPQVVALGLDQVIDQLKQAVPMGSLADTGMNARQKAVTMNFVKSVEGMLDA
;
A
#
# COMPACT_ATOMS: atom_id res chain seq x y z
N SER A 1 -5.49 24.00 -1.68
CA SER A 1 -6.18 22.89 -1.00
C SER A 1 -5.16 21.83 -0.61
N HIS A 2 -5.43 21.06 0.42
CA HIS A 2 -4.50 20.03 0.91
C HIS A 2 -4.24 18.94 -0.16
N GLN A 3 -5.28 18.57 -0.91
CA GLN A 3 -5.16 17.66 -2.06
C GLN A 3 -4.23 18.25 -3.13
N GLN A 4 -4.27 19.53 -3.36
CA GLN A 4 -3.40 20.21 -4.31
C GLN A 4 -1.96 20.22 -3.81
N THR A 5 -1.74 20.47 -2.52
CA THR A 5 -0.41 20.38 -1.89
C THR A 5 0.16 18.97 -2.01
N LEU A 6 -0.65 17.92 -1.73
CA LEU A 6 -0.27 16.53 -1.88
C LEU A 6 0.05 16.15 -3.33
N ASN A 7 -0.77 16.61 -4.28
CA ASN A 7 -0.49 16.40 -5.71
C ASN A 7 0.78 17.13 -6.15
N ASP A 8 1.03 18.35 -5.65
CA ASP A 8 2.24 19.13 -5.96
C ASP A 8 3.50 18.47 -5.37
N GLU A 9 3.41 17.91 -4.16
CA GLU A 9 4.50 17.16 -3.54
C GLU A 9 4.77 15.84 -4.27
N LEU A 10 3.72 15.09 -4.62
CA LEU A 10 3.83 13.89 -5.45
C LEU A 10 4.45 14.24 -6.82
N LYS A 11 3.99 15.30 -7.44
CA LYS A 11 4.55 15.79 -8.70
C LYS A 11 6.02 16.15 -8.57
N LYS A 12 6.41 16.81 -7.47
CA LYS A 12 7.80 17.14 -7.19
C LYS A 12 8.65 15.88 -6.94
N SER A 13 8.08 14.89 -6.27
CA SER A 13 8.76 13.62 -5.97
C SER A 13 8.83 12.70 -7.18
N MET A 14 7.74 12.56 -7.93
CA MET A 14 7.60 11.62 -9.04
C MET A 14 7.84 12.26 -10.41
N GLY A 15 7.63 13.57 -10.55
CA GLY A 15 7.80 14.30 -11.81
C GLY A 15 9.23 14.30 -12.34
N ASN A 16 10.19 13.89 -11.50
CA ASN A 16 11.59 13.70 -11.87
C ASN A 16 11.91 12.29 -12.38
N VAL A 17 10.92 11.40 -12.47
CA VAL A 17 11.11 10.04 -12.94
C VAL A 17 11.38 10.05 -14.46
N ASP A 18 12.50 9.47 -14.87
CA ASP A 18 12.82 9.30 -16.31
C ASP A 18 11.80 8.33 -16.94
N PRO A 19 11.03 8.78 -17.97
CA PRO A 19 9.94 7.99 -18.53
C PRO A 19 10.39 6.64 -19.12
N GLU A 20 11.60 6.58 -19.66
CA GLU A 20 12.13 5.36 -20.27
C GLU A 20 12.55 4.34 -19.22
N VAL A 21 13.20 4.81 -18.14
CA VAL A 21 13.56 3.99 -16.98
C VAL A 21 12.29 3.49 -16.30
N HIS A 22 11.30 4.36 -16.11
CA HIS A 22 10.01 3.98 -15.52
C HIS A 22 9.33 2.86 -16.34
N LYS A 23 9.20 3.05 -17.65
CA LYS A 23 8.60 2.06 -18.54
C LYS A 23 9.31 0.71 -18.47
N GLN A 24 10.65 0.72 -18.48
CA GLN A 24 11.42 -0.51 -18.41
C GLN A 24 11.30 -1.19 -17.04
N SER A 25 11.28 -0.43 -15.95
CA SER A 25 11.07 -0.97 -14.60
C SER A 25 9.70 -1.62 -14.45
N LEU A 26 8.66 -1.06 -15.08
CA LEU A 26 7.33 -1.65 -15.10
C LEU A 26 7.30 -3.00 -15.83
N VAL A 27 8.00 -3.12 -16.94
CA VAL A 27 8.13 -4.40 -17.67
C VAL A 27 8.73 -5.46 -16.76
N VAL A 28 9.79 -5.12 -16.01
CA VAL A 28 10.40 -6.04 -15.02
C VAL A 28 9.41 -6.42 -13.92
N LEU A 29 8.68 -5.44 -13.36
CA LEU A 29 7.68 -5.72 -12.33
C LEU A 29 6.54 -6.62 -12.84
N GLN A 30 6.06 -6.40 -14.07
CA GLN A 30 5.04 -7.23 -14.69
C GLN A 30 5.55 -8.67 -14.91
N LYS A 31 6.78 -8.83 -15.40
CA LYS A 31 7.41 -10.15 -15.55
C LYS A 31 7.60 -10.84 -14.20
N LEU A 32 8.08 -10.12 -13.19
CA LEU A 32 8.23 -10.63 -11.84
C LEU A 32 6.89 -11.11 -11.27
N THR A 33 5.83 -10.30 -11.38
CA THR A 33 4.49 -10.68 -10.95
C THR A 33 3.99 -11.92 -11.70
N GLY A 34 4.22 -11.99 -13.01
CA GLY A 34 3.92 -13.17 -13.82
C GLY A 34 4.70 -14.42 -13.37
N LEU A 35 5.98 -14.27 -13.01
CA LEU A 35 6.80 -15.34 -12.46
C LEU A 35 6.27 -15.82 -11.10
N LEU A 36 5.97 -14.89 -10.20
CA LEU A 36 5.37 -15.20 -8.90
C LEU A 36 4.07 -16.00 -9.06
N LYS A 37 3.24 -15.63 -10.05
CA LYS A 37 1.99 -16.30 -10.35
C LYS A 37 2.19 -17.72 -10.90
N ASN A 38 3.12 -17.88 -11.83
CA ASN A 38 3.26 -19.11 -12.60
C ASN A 38 4.25 -20.12 -11.98
N LYS A 39 5.14 -19.67 -11.09
CA LYS A 39 6.21 -20.48 -10.49
C LYS A 39 6.09 -20.63 -8.97
N LYS A 40 4.87 -20.47 -8.43
CA LYS A 40 4.60 -20.58 -6.99
C LYS A 40 5.29 -21.79 -6.34
N THR A 41 5.04 -22.98 -6.84
CA THR A 41 5.58 -24.22 -6.27
C THR A 41 7.10 -24.20 -6.23
N LEU A 42 7.74 -23.82 -7.34
CA LEU A 42 9.20 -23.78 -7.45
C LEU A 42 9.80 -22.75 -6.47
N ILE A 43 9.15 -21.60 -6.32
CA ILE A 43 9.61 -20.54 -5.41
C ILE A 43 9.51 -21.03 -3.96
N LEU A 44 8.37 -21.62 -3.58
CA LEU A 44 8.18 -22.12 -2.22
C LEU A 44 9.13 -23.28 -1.89
N GLU A 45 9.37 -24.21 -2.83
CA GLU A 45 10.38 -25.26 -2.69
C GLU A 45 11.79 -24.69 -2.53
N SER A 46 12.13 -23.66 -3.30
CA SER A 46 13.43 -22.97 -3.20
C SER A 46 13.61 -22.26 -1.86
N VAL A 47 12.57 -21.62 -1.35
CA VAL A 47 12.58 -20.97 -0.01
C VAL A 47 12.80 -22.03 1.08
N ASN A 48 12.08 -23.15 1.03
CA ASN A 48 12.24 -24.24 1.99
C ASN A 48 13.65 -24.83 1.94
N SER A 49 14.17 -25.10 0.74
CA SER A 49 15.53 -25.63 0.55
C SER A 49 16.59 -24.66 1.06
N PHE A 50 16.41 -23.36 0.84
CA PHE A 50 17.30 -22.33 1.36
C PHE A 50 17.25 -22.27 2.90
N ALA A 51 16.06 -22.31 3.48
CA ALA A 51 15.87 -22.33 4.93
C ALA A 51 16.58 -23.55 5.57
N GLU A 52 16.38 -24.74 5.02
CA GLU A 52 17.03 -25.97 5.48
C GLU A 52 18.56 -25.87 5.41
N GLN A 53 19.12 -25.38 4.29
CA GLN A 53 20.57 -25.25 4.09
C GLN A 53 21.18 -24.17 5.00
N SER A 54 20.44 -23.11 5.29
CA SER A 54 20.89 -21.98 6.11
C SER A 54 20.69 -22.23 7.61
N GLY A 55 19.97 -23.27 8.01
CA GLY A 55 19.60 -23.53 9.40
C GLY A 55 18.62 -22.50 9.98
N VAL A 56 17.91 -21.78 9.11
CA VAL A 56 16.89 -20.77 9.46
C VAL A 56 15.51 -21.40 9.28
N GLY A 57 14.53 -21.01 10.07
CA GLY A 57 13.15 -21.49 9.86
C GLY A 57 12.58 -20.98 8.53
N ALA A 58 11.80 -21.80 7.83
CA ALA A 58 11.17 -21.39 6.58
C ALA A 58 10.28 -20.14 6.77
N GLY A 59 9.60 -20.03 7.93
CA GLY A 59 8.81 -18.85 8.31
C GLY A 59 9.63 -17.58 8.55
N ASP A 60 10.92 -17.71 8.90
CA ASP A 60 11.81 -16.54 9.04
C ASP A 60 12.28 -16.01 7.66
N VAL A 61 12.27 -16.88 6.64
CA VAL A 61 12.60 -16.48 5.25
C VAL A 61 11.38 -15.93 4.55
N MET A 62 10.22 -16.57 4.71
CA MET A 62 8.95 -16.14 4.15
C MET A 62 7.83 -16.35 5.17
N PRO A 63 7.19 -15.28 5.65
CA PRO A 63 6.11 -15.38 6.64
C PRO A 63 5.01 -16.33 6.19
N PRO A 64 4.45 -17.16 7.10
CA PRO A 64 3.34 -18.06 6.81
C PRO A 64 2.15 -17.38 6.12
N GLU A 65 1.84 -16.17 6.54
CA GLU A 65 0.75 -15.34 6.00
C GLU A 65 0.90 -15.11 4.49
N VAL A 66 2.13 -14.95 4.02
CA VAL A 66 2.44 -14.79 2.60
C VAL A 66 2.31 -16.12 1.86
N THR A 67 2.82 -17.20 2.45
CA THR A 67 2.80 -18.53 1.80
C THR A 67 1.38 -19.08 1.69
N GLU A 68 0.56 -18.94 2.73
CA GLU A 68 -0.83 -19.38 2.77
C GLU A 68 -1.74 -18.55 1.86
N ASN A 69 -1.48 -17.24 1.79
CA ASN A 69 -2.26 -16.31 0.98
C ASN A 69 -1.55 -15.90 -0.33
N TRP A 70 -0.61 -16.69 -0.81
CA TRP A 70 0.24 -16.40 -1.98
C TRP A 70 -0.54 -15.85 -3.19
N ASP A 71 -1.60 -16.54 -3.58
CA ASP A 71 -2.38 -16.17 -4.78
C ASP A 71 -3.08 -14.82 -4.56
N GLY A 72 -3.54 -14.54 -3.35
CA GLY A 72 -4.10 -13.25 -2.96
C GLY A 72 -3.06 -12.13 -2.99
N VAL A 73 -1.87 -12.37 -2.45
CA VAL A 73 -0.75 -11.40 -2.48
C VAL A 73 -0.36 -11.08 -3.93
N VAL A 74 -0.21 -12.10 -4.77
CA VAL A 74 0.12 -11.91 -6.19
C VAL A 74 -0.98 -11.16 -6.94
N SER A 75 -2.26 -11.47 -6.67
CA SER A 75 -3.39 -10.75 -7.25
C SER A 75 -3.39 -9.25 -6.87
N LEU A 76 -3.08 -8.93 -5.61
CA LEU A 76 -2.95 -7.54 -5.17
C LEU A 76 -1.77 -6.83 -5.86
N LEU A 77 -0.63 -7.50 -6.02
CA LEU A 77 0.49 -6.98 -6.79
C LEU A 77 0.11 -6.72 -8.25
N GLU A 78 -0.68 -7.61 -8.88
CA GLU A 78 -1.21 -7.39 -10.24
C GLU A 78 -2.08 -6.12 -10.31
N ILE A 79 -2.94 -5.88 -9.32
CA ILE A 79 -3.76 -4.66 -9.26
C ILE A 79 -2.85 -3.43 -9.20
N VAL A 80 -1.83 -3.42 -8.34
CA VAL A 80 -0.90 -2.30 -8.19
C VAL A 80 -0.09 -2.06 -9.46
N VAL A 81 0.49 -3.12 -10.04
CA VAL A 81 1.32 -3.04 -11.25
C VAL A 81 0.52 -2.61 -12.47
N ASN A 82 -0.79 -2.90 -12.53
CA ASN A 82 -1.68 -2.49 -13.60
C ASN A 82 -2.51 -1.24 -13.25
N SER A 83 -2.20 -0.56 -12.16
CA SER A 83 -2.85 0.69 -11.75
C SER A 83 -2.32 1.89 -12.54
N LYS A 84 -2.79 3.09 -12.20
CA LYS A 84 -2.28 4.35 -12.76
C LYS A 84 -0.78 4.57 -12.53
N PHE A 85 -0.16 3.89 -11.57
CA PHE A 85 1.30 3.91 -11.42
C PHE A 85 2.03 3.36 -12.64
N SER A 86 1.39 2.55 -13.48
CA SER A 86 1.95 2.07 -14.74
C SER A 86 1.84 3.07 -15.90
N ASP A 87 1.06 4.15 -15.73
CA ASP A 87 0.93 5.20 -16.73
C ASP A 87 2.02 6.26 -16.54
N THR A 88 2.95 6.32 -17.46
CA THR A 88 4.04 7.33 -17.45
C THR A 88 3.50 8.76 -17.46
N ALA A 89 2.38 9.02 -18.12
CA ALA A 89 1.77 10.35 -18.16
C ALA A 89 1.20 10.71 -16.79
N TRP A 90 0.60 9.75 -16.10
CA TRP A 90 0.13 9.94 -14.72
C TRP A 90 1.30 10.20 -13.75
N VAL A 91 2.39 9.45 -13.87
CA VAL A 91 3.60 9.64 -13.02
C VAL A 91 4.17 11.04 -13.16
N GLN A 92 4.16 11.60 -14.36
CA GLN A 92 4.62 12.98 -14.61
C GLN A 92 3.65 14.05 -14.10
N ASN A 93 2.38 13.72 -14.00
CA ASN A 93 1.34 14.64 -13.52
C ASN A 93 0.32 13.88 -12.65
N PRO A 94 0.72 13.48 -11.42
CA PRO A 94 -0.09 12.61 -10.57
C PRO A 94 -1.38 13.29 -10.12
N ASP A 95 -2.47 12.52 -10.16
CA ASP A 95 -3.76 12.85 -9.55
C ASP A 95 -4.09 11.78 -8.50
N LEU A 96 -3.79 12.10 -7.24
CA LEU A 96 -4.02 11.20 -6.11
C LEU A 96 -5.52 10.91 -5.93
N GLY A 97 -6.38 11.91 -6.14
CA GLY A 97 -7.83 11.73 -6.01
C GLY A 97 -8.38 10.72 -7.02
N GLY A 98 -7.94 10.84 -8.27
CA GLY A 98 -8.28 9.87 -9.32
C GLY A 98 -7.73 8.48 -9.06
N LEU A 99 -6.48 8.37 -8.59
CA LEU A 99 -5.87 7.09 -8.21
C LEU A 99 -6.67 6.39 -7.10
N LEU A 100 -6.95 7.11 -6.00
CA LEU A 100 -7.68 6.53 -4.87
C LEU A 100 -9.12 6.14 -5.24
N LYS A 101 -9.78 6.92 -6.11
CA LYS A 101 -11.14 6.62 -6.55
C LYS A 101 -11.21 5.41 -7.46
N GLU A 102 -10.30 5.28 -8.41
CA GLU A 102 -10.35 4.26 -9.45
C GLU A 102 -9.61 2.99 -9.02
N ASP A 103 -8.34 3.10 -8.69
CA ASP A 103 -7.50 1.94 -8.37
C ASP A 103 -7.63 1.54 -6.90
N GLY A 104 -7.77 2.52 -5.99
CA GLY A 104 -8.11 2.27 -4.59
C GLY A 104 -9.48 1.58 -4.45
N GLY A 105 -10.46 1.96 -5.27
CA GLY A 105 -11.76 1.31 -5.34
C GLY A 105 -11.66 -0.17 -5.77
N LYS A 106 -10.85 -0.46 -6.80
CA LYS A 106 -10.58 -1.85 -7.25
C LYS A 106 -9.91 -2.67 -6.15
N LEU A 107 -8.90 -2.09 -5.50
CA LEU A 107 -8.18 -2.74 -4.41
C LEU A 107 -9.11 -3.08 -3.25
N MET A 108 -9.90 -2.08 -2.79
CA MET A 108 -10.83 -2.25 -1.66
C MET A 108 -12.01 -3.19 -1.96
N SER A 109 -12.33 -3.42 -3.23
CA SER A 109 -13.34 -4.38 -3.67
C SER A 109 -12.77 -5.75 -4.03
N SER A 110 -11.45 -5.93 -3.93
CA SER A 110 -10.79 -7.21 -4.23
C SER A 110 -11.15 -8.25 -3.18
N PRO A 111 -11.67 -9.43 -3.58
CA PRO A 111 -11.89 -10.55 -2.65
C PRO A 111 -10.59 -11.04 -1.99
N ASP A 112 -9.45 -10.84 -2.63
CA ASP A 112 -8.15 -11.27 -2.11
C ASP A 112 -7.66 -10.33 -1.00
N LEU A 113 -7.92 -9.02 -1.10
CA LEU A 113 -7.70 -8.10 0.01
C LEU A 113 -8.59 -8.46 1.21
N GLU A 114 -9.86 -8.79 0.96
CA GLU A 114 -10.77 -9.22 2.02
C GLU A 114 -10.27 -10.48 2.74
N LYS A 115 -9.74 -11.46 2.01
CA LYS A 115 -9.12 -12.67 2.60
C LYS A 115 -7.90 -12.34 3.47
N LEU A 116 -7.01 -11.47 2.98
CA LEU A 116 -5.82 -11.06 3.74
C LEU A 116 -6.20 -10.29 5.02
N ILE A 117 -7.19 -9.41 4.93
CA ILE A 117 -7.69 -8.69 6.11
C ILE A 117 -8.34 -9.67 7.10
N ASN A 118 -9.16 -10.63 6.62
CA ASN A 118 -9.78 -11.64 7.46
C ASN A 118 -8.72 -12.49 8.17
N PHE A 119 -7.65 -12.87 7.46
CA PHE A 119 -6.53 -13.59 8.04
C PHE A 119 -5.85 -12.77 9.15
N ALA A 120 -5.47 -11.52 8.86
CA ALA A 120 -4.84 -10.64 9.84
C ALA A 120 -5.72 -10.40 11.08
N LEU A 121 -7.03 -10.23 10.90
CA LEU A 121 -7.98 -10.05 12.00
C LEU A 121 -8.15 -11.34 12.84
N SER A 122 -7.92 -12.53 12.25
CA SER A 122 -8.09 -13.82 12.95
C SER A 122 -6.86 -14.20 13.80
N GLU A 123 -5.65 -13.83 13.40
CA GLU A 123 -4.41 -14.23 14.10
C GLU A 123 -4.03 -13.30 15.26
N ASP A 124 -4.01 -11.99 15.01
CA ASP A 124 -3.52 -10.98 15.96
C ASP A 124 -4.65 -10.14 16.57
N GLY A 125 -5.90 -10.48 16.25
CA GLY A 125 -7.06 -9.69 16.66
C GLY A 125 -7.29 -9.68 18.16
N ASP A 126 -7.74 -8.54 18.69
CA ASP A 126 -8.33 -8.44 20.03
C ASP A 126 -9.38 -9.55 20.18
N PRO A 127 -9.36 -10.35 21.27
CA PRO A 127 -10.36 -11.38 21.54
C PRO A 127 -11.80 -10.87 21.39
N ASP A 128 -12.03 -9.61 21.70
CA ASP A 128 -13.32 -8.93 21.63
C ASP A 128 -13.53 -8.12 20.34
N GLY A 129 -12.50 -8.06 19.47
CA GLY A 129 -12.53 -7.33 18.20
C GLY A 129 -13.18 -8.11 17.05
N PRO A 130 -13.37 -7.45 15.89
CA PRO A 130 -13.92 -8.09 14.69
C PRO A 130 -12.98 -9.20 14.19
N LYS A 131 -13.55 -10.35 13.83
CA LYS A 131 -12.80 -11.54 13.34
C LYS A 131 -12.72 -11.62 11.82
N ASP A 132 -13.54 -10.83 11.13
CA ASP A 132 -13.59 -10.78 9.67
C ASP A 132 -14.06 -9.39 9.19
N MET A 133 -13.94 -9.18 7.88
CA MET A 133 -14.34 -7.92 7.23
C MET A 133 -15.84 -7.61 7.37
N ALA A 134 -16.70 -8.62 7.45
CA ALA A 134 -18.15 -8.42 7.60
C ALA A 134 -18.45 -7.89 9.02
N GLN A 135 -17.82 -8.49 10.04
CA GLN A 135 -17.89 -8.02 11.42
C GLN A 135 -17.28 -6.62 11.56
N LEU A 136 -16.11 -6.38 10.94
CA LEU A 136 -15.48 -5.06 10.92
C LEU A 136 -16.38 -3.99 10.32
N ARG A 137 -17.03 -4.30 9.18
CA ARG A 137 -17.99 -3.36 8.55
C ARG A 137 -19.21 -3.10 9.42
N ASN A 138 -19.74 -4.12 10.11
CA ASN A 138 -20.85 -3.96 11.04
C ASN A 138 -20.41 -3.17 12.27
N TRP A 139 -19.22 -3.46 12.79
CA TRP A 139 -18.61 -2.76 13.90
C TRP A 139 -18.47 -1.26 13.60
N ILE A 140 -17.91 -0.90 12.44
CA ILE A 140 -17.82 0.50 11.98
C ILE A 140 -19.20 1.16 11.86
N LYS A 141 -20.20 0.44 11.34
CA LYS A 141 -21.58 0.96 11.20
C LYS A 141 -22.27 1.20 12.55
N GLY A 142 -21.91 0.43 13.56
CA GLY A 142 -22.44 0.57 14.92
C GLY A 142 -21.81 1.70 15.72
N ILE A 143 -20.79 2.40 15.17
CA ILE A 143 -20.15 3.52 15.84
C ILE A 143 -21.01 4.78 15.71
N GLU A 144 -21.39 5.34 16.84
CA GLU A 144 -21.99 6.67 16.92
C GLU A 144 -20.92 7.71 17.23
N VAL A 145 -20.98 8.83 16.53
CA VAL A 145 -20.03 9.94 16.68
C VAL A 145 -20.74 11.15 17.28
N THR A 146 -20.33 11.56 18.47
CA THR A 146 -20.85 12.75 19.14
C THR A 146 -19.78 13.83 19.16
N VAL A 147 -20.11 15.04 18.72
CA VAL A 147 -19.21 16.20 18.80
C VAL A 147 -19.16 16.71 20.25
N VAL A 148 -17.99 16.66 20.85
CA VAL A 148 -17.75 17.17 22.22
C VAL A 148 -17.42 18.67 22.18
N SER A 149 -16.58 19.07 21.23
CA SER A 149 -16.23 20.47 21.01
C SER A 149 -15.83 20.67 19.53
N SER A 150 -16.02 21.88 19.02
CA SER A 150 -15.57 22.20 17.66
C SER A 150 -15.11 23.66 17.58
N ALA A 151 -14.06 23.89 16.79
CA ALA A 151 -13.56 25.16 16.35
C ALA A 151 -13.58 25.21 14.80
N GLU A 152 -13.04 26.25 14.19
CA GLU A 152 -13.07 26.41 12.73
C GLU A 152 -12.36 25.28 11.97
N THR A 153 -11.22 24.81 12.50
CA THR A 153 -10.36 23.81 11.84
C THR A 153 -10.12 22.55 12.68
N THR A 154 -10.56 22.51 13.93
CA THR A 154 -10.38 21.40 14.85
C THR A 154 -11.68 21.03 15.54
N ALA A 155 -11.88 19.78 15.83
CA ALA A 155 -12.98 19.32 16.66
C ALA A 155 -12.52 18.13 17.52
N LYS A 156 -13.20 17.93 18.65
CA LYS A 156 -13.10 16.71 19.43
C LYS A 156 -14.41 15.97 19.34
N VAL A 157 -14.34 14.70 18.99
CA VAL A 157 -15.51 13.83 18.92
C VAL A 157 -15.36 12.67 19.91
N LYS A 158 -16.49 12.18 20.40
CA LYS A 158 -16.57 10.97 21.21
C LYS A 158 -17.24 9.89 20.36
N LEU A 159 -16.58 8.74 20.32
CA LEU A 159 -17.14 7.54 19.74
C LEU A 159 -17.88 6.74 20.81
N SER A 160 -19.02 6.21 20.47
CA SER A 160 -19.77 5.26 21.26
C SER A 160 -20.31 4.17 20.36
N SER A 161 -20.60 3.00 20.92
CA SER A 161 -21.24 1.92 20.19
C SER A 161 -22.22 1.22 21.10
N THR A 162 -23.30 0.70 20.53
CA THR A 162 -24.26 -0.18 21.22
C THR A 162 -23.81 -1.64 21.18
N ASP A 163 -22.94 -1.98 20.26
CA ASP A 163 -22.58 -3.36 19.94
C ASP A 163 -21.32 -3.83 20.67
N PHE A 164 -20.52 -2.86 21.17
CA PHE A 164 -19.28 -3.13 21.92
C PHE A 164 -18.94 -1.98 22.86
N GLU A 165 -18.21 -2.30 23.92
CA GLU A 165 -17.77 -1.30 24.90
C GLU A 165 -16.48 -0.60 24.42
N ILE A 166 -16.56 0.72 24.22
CA ILE A 166 -15.37 1.56 24.04
C ILE A 166 -14.89 1.97 25.43
N LYS A 167 -13.69 1.56 25.81
CA LYS A 167 -13.13 1.84 27.13
C LYS A 167 -13.03 3.35 27.37
N GLU A 168 -13.20 3.74 28.63
CA GLU A 168 -13.13 5.14 29.03
C GLU A 168 -11.74 5.72 28.68
N GLY A 169 -11.72 6.82 27.91
CA GLY A 169 -10.51 7.46 27.40
C GLY A 169 -10.05 7.00 25.99
N GLU A 170 -10.53 5.85 25.50
CA GLU A 170 -10.17 5.37 24.15
C GLU A 170 -11.13 5.86 23.06
N GLY A 171 -12.31 6.31 23.43
CA GLY A 171 -13.36 6.76 22.50
C GLY A 171 -13.27 8.22 22.08
N GLU A 172 -12.30 8.99 22.56
CA GLU A 172 -12.15 10.39 22.16
C GLU A 172 -11.15 10.53 21.00
N LEU A 173 -11.58 11.20 19.92
CA LEU A 173 -10.73 11.51 18.77
C LEU A 173 -10.64 13.00 18.54
N ASP A 174 -9.42 13.47 18.40
CA ASP A 174 -9.16 14.79 17.87
C ASP A 174 -9.30 14.77 16.34
N MET A 175 -10.13 15.67 15.82
CA MET A 175 -10.43 15.79 14.41
C MET A 175 -9.83 17.08 13.86
N MET A 176 -9.34 17.03 12.65
CA MET A 176 -8.86 18.18 11.89
C MET A 176 -9.68 18.35 10.62
N LYS A 177 -10.06 19.57 10.33
CA LYS A 177 -10.73 19.91 9.08
C LYS A 177 -9.71 20.04 7.96
N VAL A 178 -9.79 19.12 7.01
CA VAL A 178 -8.97 19.12 5.80
C VAL A 178 -9.91 19.41 4.64
N GLU A 179 -9.77 20.59 4.04
CA GLU A 179 -10.75 21.14 3.08
C GLU A 179 -12.15 21.24 3.73
N ASP A 180 -13.13 20.53 3.17
CA ASP A 180 -14.50 20.50 3.70
C ASP A 180 -14.83 19.19 4.46
N ARG A 181 -13.82 18.39 4.81
CA ARG A 181 -13.98 17.11 5.48
C ARG A 181 -13.27 17.09 6.83
N TRP A 182 -13.93 16.46 7.80
CA TRP A 182 -13.32 16.18 9.09
C TRP A 182 -12.61 14.83 9.04
N LEU A 183 -11.32 14.83 9.36
CA LEU A 183 -10.49 13.61 9.45
C LEU A 183 -9.95 13.48 10.87
N PRO A 184 -9.79 12.26 11.40
CA PRO A 184 -9.00 12.05 12.60
C PRO A 184 -7.63 12.70 12.45
N GLN A 185 -7.17 13.43 13.47
CA GLN A 185 -5.91 14.16 13.43
C GLN A 185 -4.72 13.23 13.13
N VAL A 186 -4.74 12.02 13.68
CA VAL A 186 -3.74 10.98 13.40
C VAL A 186 -3.69 10.62 11.91
N VAL A 187 -4.85 10.57 11.25
CA VAL A 187 -4.93 10.30 9.80
C VAL A 187 -4.46 11.51 9.01
N ALA A 188 -4.91 12.72 9.40
CA ALA A 188 -4.50 13.96 8.73
C ALA A 188 -2.99 14.20 8.80
N LEU A 189 -2.36 13.95 9.95
CA LEU A 189 -0.91 14.04 10.15
C LEU A 189 -0.16 12.83 9.61
N GLY A 190 -0.78 11.64 9.65
CA GLY A 190 -0.20 10.41 9.14
C GLY A 190 -0.13 10.36 7.62
N LEU A 191 -0.93 11.15 6.90
CA LEU A 191 -0.83 11.26 5.44
C LEU A 191 0.57 11.73 5.01
N ASP A 192 1.19 12.65 5.74
CA ASP A 192 2.56 13.09 5.47
C ASP A 192 3.56 11.93 5.68
N GLN A 193 3.38 11.14 6.74
CA GLN A 193 4.22 9.96 7.00
C GLN A 193 4.01 8.86 5.96
N VAL A 194 2.77 8.61 5.54
CA VAL A 194 2.45 7.66 4.47
C VAL A 194 3.09 8.10 3.15
N ILE A 195 3.05 9.38 2.84
CA ILE A 195 3.73 9.93 1.66
C ILE A 195 5.24 9.72 1.76
N ASP A 196 5.84 9.96 2.92
CA ASP A 196 7.28 9.75 3.12
C ASP A 196 7.64 8.27 3.09
N GLN A 197 6.79 7.38 3.61
CA GLN A 197 6.95 5.94 3.48
C GLN A 197 6.76 5.47 2.03
N LEU A 198 5.79 6.01 1.30
CA LEU A 198 5.63 5.73 -0.13
C LEU A 198 6.85 6.19 -0.94
N LYS A 199 7.43 7.37 -0.61
CA LYS A 199 8.69 7.83 -1.21
C LYS A 199 9.85 6.87 -0.93
N GLN A 200 9.88 6.22 0.24
CA GLN A 200 10.92 5.26 0.63
C GLN A 200 10.63 3.85 0.11
N ALA A 201 9.36 3.43 0.13
CA ALA A 201 8.94 2.09 -0.29
C ALA A 201 8.88 1.90 -1.81
N VAL A 202 8.82 3.01 -2.57
CA VAL A 202 8.93 2.97 -4.04
C VAL A 202 10.39 3.22 -4.42
N PRO A 203 11.26 2.19 -4.43
CA PRO A 203 12.66 2.34 -4.85
C PRO A 203 12.79 2.81 -6.31
N MET A 204 11.67 2.88 -7.03
CA MET A 204 11.61 3.42 -8.38
C MET A 204 12.00 4.90 -8.47
N GLY A 205 11.77 5.71 -7.43
CA GLY A 205 12.20 7.10 -7.38
C GLY A 205 13.72 7.26 -7.40
N SER A 206 14.44 6.39 -6.69
CA SER A 206 15.92 6.43 -6.66
C SER A 206 16.56 5.85 -7.93
N LEU A 207 15.87 4.94 -8.63
CA LEU A 207 16.35 4.36 -9.89
C LEU A 207 15.99 5.23 -11.11
N ALA A 208 14.98 6.08 -10.98
CA ALA A 208 14.41 6.85 -12.08
C ALA A 208 14.57 8.37 -11.93
N ASP A 209 15.47 8.82 -11.03
CA ASP A 209 15.72 10.25 -10.81
C ASP A 209 16.24 10.91 -12.10
N THR A 210 15.53 11.94 -12.58
CA THR A 210 15.97 12.75 -13.75
C THR A 210 17.22 13.57 -13.47
N GLY A 211 17.64 13.68 -12.20
CA GLY A 211 18.96 14.16 -11.83
C GLY A 211 20.09 13.24 -12.28
N MET A 212 19.77 12.02 -12.74
CA MET A 212 20.77 11.11 -13.30
C MET A 212 21.42 11.69 -14.55
N ASN A 213 22.74 11.73 -14.55
CA ASN A 213 23.47 12.01 -15.77
C ASN A 213 23.37 10.82 -16.75
N ALA A 214 23.74 11.04 -18.01
CA ALA A 214 23.64 10.02 -19.08
C ALA A 214 24.32 8.69 -18.70
N ARG A 215 25.41 8.72 -17.94
CA ARG A 215 26.12 7.52 -17.49
C ARG A 215 25.36 6.75 -16.43
N GLN A 216 24.78 7.45 -15.47
CA GLN A 216 23.95 6.84 -14.43
C GLN A 216 22.70 6.22 -15.04
N LYS A 217 22.01 6.92 -15.94
CA LYS A 217 20.87 6.38 -16.69
C LYS A 217 21.25 5.10 -17.44
N ALA A 218 22.39 5.10 -18.16
CA ALA A 218 22.85 3.92 -18.88
C ALA A 218 23.14 2.73 -17.94
N VAL A 219 23.73 2.97 -16.78
CA VAL A 219 23.98 1.92 -15.77
C VAL A 219 22.66 1.36 -15.25
N THR A 220 21.72 2.22 -14.87
CA THR A 220 20.38 1.81 -14.39
C THR A 220 19.63 1.01 -15.44
N MET A 221 19.61 1.49 -16.70
CA MET A 221 18.96 0.77 -17.80
C MET A 221 19.59 -0.59 -18.08
N ASN A 222 20.92 -0.72 -18.00
CA ASN A 222 21.60 -1.99 -18.17
C ASN A 222 21.28 -2.95 -17.00
N PHE A 223 21.21 -2.46 -15.77
CA PHE A 223 20.80 -3.25 -14.62
C PHE A 223 19.36 -3.78 -14.81
N VAL A 224 18.41 -2.89 -15.12
CA VAL A 224 17.00 -3.27 -15.32
C VAL A 224 16.86 -4.30 -16.44
N LYS A 225 17.55 -4.12 -17.59
CA LYS A 225 17.59 -5.09 -18.69
C LYS A 225 18.23 -6.42 -18.31
N SER A 226 19.25 -6.39 -17.45
CA SER A 226 19.87 -7.63 -16.96
C SER A 226 18.90 -8.41 -16.07
N VAL A 227 18.15 -7.73 -15.19
CA VAL A 227 17.11 -8.35 -14.38
C VAL A 227 16.00 -8.91 -15.28
N GLU A 228 15.57 -8.13 -16.29
CA GLU A 228 14.58 -8.60 -17.27
C GLU A 228 15.04 -9.88 -17.97
N GLY A 229 16.28 -9.90 -18.45
CA GLY A 229 16.85 -11.09 -19.11
C GLY A 229 16.95 -12.31 -18.19
N MET A 230 17.18 -12.11 -16.88
CA MET A 230 17.14 -13.21 -15.90
C MET A 230 15.72 -13.75 -15.67
N LEU A 231 14.70 -12.90 -15.80
CA LEU A 231 13.29 -13.31 -15.65
C LEU A 231 12.76 -14.04 -16.88
N ASP A 232 13.41 -13.91 -18.05
CA ASP A 232 13.05 -14.57 -19.31
C ASP A 232 13.74 -15.94 -19.48
N ALA A 233 14.75 -16.25 -18.67
CA ALA A 233 15.51 -17.50 -18.71
C ALA A 233 14.81 -18.63 -17.94
#